data_044f2ce20bc8dc2c0a904f08a958bd0b
#
_entry.id   044f2ce20bc8dc2c0a904f08a958bd0b
#
_cell.length_a   1.000
_cell.length_b   1.000
_cell.length_c   1.000
_cell.angle_alpha   90.00
_cell.angle_beta   90.00
_cell.angle_gamma   90.00
#
_symmetry.space_group_name_H-M   'P 1'
#
loop_
_entity.id
_entity.type
_entity.pdbx_description
1 polymer ?
#
loop_
_entity_poly.entity_id
_entity_poly.type
_entity_poly.pdbx_seq_one_letter_code
_entity_poly.pdbx_strand_id
1 'polypeptide(L)'
;MKKLIIAVGVTALLSACAGGMGSSSMGNGTNNRMGGETNASAMPSVMVGGAAMLPTRDIIDNAVNSKDHTTLVAAVKQAGLVETLKGPGPFTVFAPTNAAFNMLPPATVSTLMQPVAKPMLVKVLTYHVVAGRMDSTALMSAIRAGGGTATLMTVAGVPLKARMSGSNIVLVDAQGGMSTVTTANVYQSNGVIHVVDHVLIPGN
;
A
#
# COMPACT_ATOMS: atom_id res chain seq x y z
N MET A 1 -31.28 -17.13 31.07
CA MET A 1 -32.17 -18.24 30.66
C MET A 1 -32.76 -17.89 29.31
N LYS A 2 -32.36 -18.52 28.29
CA LYS A 2 -33.04 -19.13 27.14
C LYS A 2 -32.04 -19.29 25.99
N LYS A 3 -31.57 -20.52 25.91
CA LYS A 3 -30.87 -21.07 24.73
C LYS A 3 -31.92 -21.24 23.62
N LEU A 4 -31.60 -20.85 22.41
CA LEU A 4 -32.27 -21.33 21.22
C LEU A 4 -31.25 -21.93 20.26
N ILE A 5 -31.28 -23.25 20.19
CA ILE A 5 -30.59 -24.11 19.25
C ILE A 5 -31.58 -24.32 18.10
N ILE A 6 -31.18 -24.01 16.86
CA ILE A 6 -31.88 -24.54 15.68
C ILE A 6 -30.83 -25.21 14.81
N ALA A 7 -30.91 -26.52 14.80
CA ALA A 7 -30.27 -27.43 13.84
C ALA A 7 -31.28 -27.70 12.70
N VAL A 8 -30.78 -28.39 11.65
CA VAL A 8 -31.46 -29.02 10.49
C VAL A 8 -31.34 -28.18 9.23
N GLY A 9 -30.88 -28.69 8.10
CA GLY A 9 -30.78 -30.06 7.61
C GLY A 9 -29.98 -30.08 6.29
N VAL A 10 -29.38 -31.23 6.13
CA VAL A 10 -28.65 -31.69 4.95
C VAL A 10 -29.70 -32.17 3.92
N THR A 11 -29.56 -31.74 2.65
CA THR A 11 -30.11 -32.47 1.50
C THR A 11 -29.09 -32.54 0.38
N ALA A 12 -28.58 -33.75 0.21
CA ALA A 12 -27.82 -34.18 -0.95
C ALA A 12 -28.80 -34.46 -2.10
N LEU A 13 -28.52 -34.00 -3.28
CA LEU A 13 -29.08 -34.50 -4.52
C LEU A 13 -27.98 -34.81 -5.52
N LEU A 14 -27.71 -36.10 -5.65
CA LEU A 14 -27.03 -36.69 -6.80
C LEU A 14 -27.98 -36.59 -7.99
N SER A 15 -27.49 -36.12 -9.13
CA SER A 15 -28.03 -36.48 -10.43
C SER A 15 -26.90 -36.72 -11.42
N ALA A 16 -26.70 -37.95 -11.73
CA ALA A 16 -25.90 -38.44 -12.86
C ALA A 16 -26.76 -38.41 -14.11
N CYS A 17 -26.22 -37.99 -15.24
CA CYS A 17 -26.66 -38.42 -16.56
C CYS A 17 -25.48 -38.45 -17.53
N ALA A 18 -25.32 -39.62 -18.06
CA ALA A 18 -24.36 -40.05 -19.07
C ALA A 18 -24.78 -39.67 -20.49
N GLY A 19 -23.80 -39.60 -21.39
CA GLY A 19 -24.00 -40.02 -22.77
C GLY A 19 -23.87 -38.96 -23.85
N GLY A 20 -22.87 -39.10 -24.73
CA GLY A 20 -22.81 -38.41 -26.01
C GLY A 20 -21.44 -38.53 -26.67
N MET A 21 -21.20 -39.65 -27.39
CA MET A 21 -20.10 -39.81 -28.36
C MET A 21 -20.37 -38.94 -29.59
N GLY A 22 -19.34 -38.32 -30.15
CA GLY A 22 -19.43 -37.66 -31.44
C GLY A 22 -18.10 -37.06 -31.94
N SER A 23 -17.31 -37.91 -32.62
CA SER A 23 -16.58 -37.71 -33.87
C SER A 23 -15.65 -36.52 -34.10
N SER A 24 -14.39 -36.85 -34.19
CA SER A 24 -13.36 -36.51 -35.20
C SER A 24 -13.46 -35.20 -35.98
N SER A 25 -12.48 -34.31 -35.79
CA SER A 25 -11.87 -33.61 -36.90
C SER A 25 -10.38 -33.36 -36.62
N MET A 26 -9.52 -33.91 -37.43
CA MET A 26 -8.09 -33.62 -37.52
C MET A 26 -7.91 -32.19 -38.02
N GLY A 27 -7.11 -31.41 -37.32
CA GLY A 27 -6.64 -30.08 -37.73
C GLY A 27 -5.25 -29.87 -37.17
N ASN A 28 -4.28 -30.08 -38.04
CA ASN A 28 -2.85 -29.87 -37.91
C ASN A 28 -2.49 -28.47 -37.40
N GLY A 29 -1.48 -28.37 -36.58
CA GLY A 29 -0.73 -27.12 -36.57
C GLY A 29 -0.18 -26.62 -35.24
N THR A 30 1.10 -26.83 -35.10
CA THR A 30 2.09 -26.05 -34.33
C THR A 30 2.05 -26.12 -32.81
N ASN A 31 2.95 -26.93 -32.32
CA ASN A 31 3.50 -26.90 -30.98
C ASN A 31 3.94 -25.49 -30.59
N ASN A 32 3.25 -24.85 -29.68
CA ASN A 32 3.84 -23.85 -28.81
C ASN A 32 3.69 -24.36 -27.38
N ARG A 33 4.68 -25.12 -26.94
CA ARG A 33 4.93 -25.42 -25.55
C ARG A 33 5.43 -24.13 -24.93
N MET A 34 4.55 -23.26 -24.47
CA MET A 34 4.89 -22.32 -23.43
C MET A 34 4.38 -22.88 -22.11
N GLY A 35 5.33 -23.05 -21.21
CA GLY A 35 5.17 -23.67 -19.92
C GLY A 35 3.97 -23.14 -19.17
N GLY A 36 3.18 -24.05 -18.63
CA GLY A 36 2.15 -23.72 -17.66
C GLY A 36 2.81 -23.18 -16.40
N GLU A 37 2.95 -21.88 -16.32
CA GLU A 37 3.13 -21.21 -15.04
C GLU A 37 1.79 -21.30 -14.32
N THR A 38 1.78 -22.13 -13.32
CA THR A 38 0.71 -22.24 -12.34
C THR A 38 0.39 -20.85 -11.82
N ASN A 39 -0.81 -20.39 -12.14
CA ASN A 39 -1.38 -19.13 -11.73
C ASN A 39 -1.64 -19.15 -10.21
N ALA A 40 -0.57 -19.07 -9.43
CA ALA A 40 -0.65 -18.70 -8.03
C ALA A 40 -1.10 -17.23 -8.01
N SER A 41 -2.31 -16.98 -7.54
CA SER A 41 -3.02 -15.72 -7.37
C SER A 41 -2.10 -14.48 -7.45
N ALA A 42 -1.75 -14.07 -8.64
CA ALA A 42 -0.91 -12.90 -8.85
C ALA A 42 -1.76 -11.68 -8.51
N MET A 43 -1.51 -11.11 -7.33
CA MET A 43 -2.03 -9.77 -7.04
C MET A 43 -1.58 -8.85 -8.17
N PRO A 44 -2.49 -8.07 -8.79
CA PRO A 44 -2.14 -7.24 -9.91
C PRO A 44 -1.03 -6.26 -9.52
N SER A 45 0.03 -6.19 -10.30
CA SER A 45 1.04 -5.17 -10.14
C SER A 45 0.46 -3.81 -10.47
N VAL A 46 0.68 -2.82 -9.59
CA VAL A 46 0.27 -1.44 -9.82
C VAL A 46 1.43 -0.68 -10.44
N MET A 47 1.17 0.08 -11.51
CA MET A 47 2.18 0.93 -12.11
C MET A 47 2.29 2.25 -11.33
N VAL A 48 3.48 2.58 -10.84
CA VAL A 48 3.75 3.85 -10.14
C VAL A 48 5.07 4.42 -10.67
N GLY A 49 5.03 5.66 -11.14
CA GLY A 49 6.22 6.33 -11.68
C GLY A 49 6.88 5.60 -12.84
N GLY A 50 6.07 4.91 -13.69
CA GLY A 50 6.55 4.15 -14.83
C GLY A 50 7.20 2.80 -14.48
N ALA A 51 7.15 2.39 -13.22
CA ALA A 51 7.63 1.07 -12.78
C ALA A 51 6.48 0.19 -12.28
N ALA A 52 6.54 -1.10 -12.59
CA ALA A 52 5.62 -2.08 -12.05
C ALA A 52 6.02 -2.40 -10.59
N MET A 53 5.11 -2.12 -9.66
CA MET A 53 5.26 -2.46 -8.26
C MET A 53 4.85 -3.92 -8.04
N LEU A 54 5.83 -4.77 -7.80
CA LEU A 54 5.62 -6.20 -7.65
C LEU A 54 5.32 -6.54 -6.18
N PRO A 55 4.22 -7.25 -5.88
CA PRO A 55 3.89 -7.64 -4.51
C PRO A 55 4.88 -8.65 -3.90
N THR A 56 5.74 -9.22 -4.72
CA THR A 56 6.82 -10.12 -4.29
C THR A 56 8.09 -9.40 -3.80
N ARG A 57 8.20 -8.09 -4.04
CA ARG A 57 9.32 -7.25 -3.60
C ARG A 57 8.94 -6.46 -2.36
N ASP A 58 9.95 -6.04 -1.61
CA ASP A 58 9.73 -5.15 -0.47
C ASP A 58 9.48 -3.70 -0.90
N ILE A 59 9.10 -2.88 0.07
CA ILE A 59 8.77 -1.47 -0.11
C ILE A 59 9.93 -0.70 -0.76
N ILE A 60 11.16 -0.95 -0.31
CA ILE A 60 12.36 -0.23 -0.80
C ILE A 60 12.73 -0.67 -2.21
N ASP A 61 12.73 -1.97 -2.48
CA ASP A 61 13.10 -2.53 -3.78
C ASP A 61 12.13 -2.09 -4.88
N ASN A 62 10.86 -1.87 -4.56
CA ASN A 62 9.90 -1.28 -5.48
C ASN A 62 10.05 0.23 -5.61
N ALA A 63 10.22 0.95 -4.50
CA ALA A 63 10.35 2.40 -4.50
C ALA A 63 11.57 2.90 -5.31
N VAL A 64 12.70 2.17 -5.25
CA VAL A 64 13.93 2.50 -5.99
C VAL A 64 13.71 2.49 -7.51
N ASN A 65 12.80 1.65 -8.01
CA ASN A 65 12.49 1.56 -9.43
C ASN A 65 11.50 2.64 -9.92
N SER A 66 10.83 3.33 -8.98
CA SER A 66 9.87 4.38 -9.31
C SER A 66 10.56 5.72 -9.57
N LYS A 67 10.33 6.29 -10.74
CA LYS A 67 10.85 7.63 -11.09
C LYS A 67 10.20 8.75 -10.27
N ASP A 68 9.00 8.51 -9.73
CA ASP A 68 8.25 9.49 -8.95
C ASP A 68 8.67 9.55 -7.48
N HIS A 69 9.51 8.62 -7.01
CA HIS A 69 9.94 8.51 -5.60
C HIS A 69 11.45 8.61 -5.39
N THR A 70 12.18 9.16 -6.35
CA THR A 70 13.64 9.29 -6.27
C THR A 70 14.10 10.12 -5.08
N THR A 71 13.40 11.23 -4.79
CA THR A 71 13.69 12.09 -3.64
C THR A 71 13.39 11.37 -2.32
N LEU A 72 12.28 10.64 -2.24
CA LEU A 72 11.93 9.83 -1.07
C LEU A 72 12.99 8.76 -0.80
N VAL A 73 13.44 8.05 -1.82
CA VAL A 73 14.46 7.00 -1.71
C VAL A 73 15.79 7.60 -1.23
N ALA A 74 16.19 8.76 -1.77
CA ALA A 74 17.39 9.48 -1.32
C ALA A 74 17.28 9.86 0.16
N ALA A 75 16.12 10.39 0.58
CA ALA A 75 15.85 10.75 1.96
C ALA A 75 15.90 9.54 2.91
N VAL A 76 15.30 8.40 2.52
CA VAL A 76 15.33 7.15 3.31
C VAL A 76 16.76 6.62 3.47
N LYS A 77 17.57 6.65 2.40
CA LYS A 77 18.99 6.27 2.44
C LYS A 77 19.78 7.16 3.38
N GLN A 78 19.59 8.47 3.28
CA GLN A 78 20.28 9.45 4.14
C GLN A 78 19.89 9.34 5.60
N ALA A 79 18.59 9.07 5.88
CA ALA A 79 18.10 8.81 7.23
C ALA A 79 18.65 7.50 7.82
N GLY A 80 19.09 6.55 6.99
CA GLY A 80 19.51 5.22 7.42
C GLY A 80 18.35 4.28 7.74
N LEU A 81 17.16 4.55 7.18
CA LEU A 81 15.94 3.78 7.45
C LEU A 81 15.71 2.63 6.46
N VAL A 82 16.65 2.39 5.54
CA VAL A 82 16.53 1.33 4.52
C VAL A 82 16.29 -0.03 5.18
N GLU A 83 17.15 -0.41 6.13
CA GLU A 83 17.04 -1.70 6.83
C GLU A 83 15.76 -1.82 7.67
N THR A 84 15.32 -0.71 8.26
CA THR A 84 14.05 -0.67 9.02
C THR A 84 12.86 -0.93 8.11
N LEU A 85 12.83 -0.34 6.91
CA LEU A 85 11.74 -0.50 5.95
C LEU A 85 11.84 -1.79 5.12
N LYS A 86 13.00 -2.44 5.10
CA LYS A 86 13.19 -3.80 4.57
C LYS A 86 12.87 -4.88 5.60
N GLY A 87 12.72 -4.51 6.86
CA GLY A 87 12.41 -5.42 7.95
C GLY A 87 11.09 -6.16 7.77
N PRO A 88 10.86 -7.19 8.62
CA PRO A 88 9.64 -7.97 8.58
C PRO A 88 8.46 -7.12 9.06
N GLY A 89 7.69 -6.54 8.10
CA GLY A 89 6.50 -5.77 8.40
C GLY A 89 5.46 -6.53 9.24
N PRO A 90 4.21 -6.24 9.10
CA PRO A 90 3.63 -5.40 8.04
C PRO A 90 3.73 -3.90 8.32
N PHE A 91 4.01 -3.13 7.26
CA PHE A 91 4.03 -1.68 7.30
C PHE A 91 3.02 -1.07 6.33
N THR A 92 2.51 0.11 6.67
CA THR A 92 1.78 0.98 5.74
C THR A 92 2.62 2.23 5.53
N VAL A 93 3.01 2.49 4.29
CA VAL A 93 3.85 3.64 3.94
C VAL A 93 3.06 4.61 3.09
N PHE A 94 2.97 5.86 3.53
CA PHE A 94 2.46 6.97 2.75
C PHE A 94 3.62 7.61 2.00
N ALA A 95 3.75 7.30 0.70
CA ALA A 95 4.89 7.68 -0.13
C ALA A 95 4.60 8.99 -0.88
N PRO A 96 5.19 10.13 -0.47
CA PRO A 96 5.07 11.37 -1.22
C PRO A 96 5.88 11.30 -2.52
N THR A 97 5.30 11.82 -3.59
CA THR A 97 5.96 11.92 -4.89
C THR A 97 7.03 13.01 -4.90
N ASN A 98 7.89 13.01 -5.93
CA ASN A 98 8.84 14.12 -6.15
C ASN A 98 8.10 15.47 -6.26
N ALA A 99 6.91 15.49 -6.89
CA ALA A 99 6.07 16.68 -6.96
C ALA A 99 5.65 17.17 -5.57
N ALA A 100 5.33 16.25 -4.64
CA ALA A 100 5.01 16.59 -3.25
C ALA A 100 6.19 17.26 -2.53
N PHE A 101 7.41 16.82 -2.76
CA PHE A 101 8.61 17.47 -2.23
C PHE A 101 8.84 18.86 -2.83
N ASN A 102 8.53 19.04 -4.12
CA ASN A 102 8.65 20.34 -4.80
C ASN A 102 7.64 21.38 -4.33
N MET A 103 6.56 20.96 -3.67
CA MET A 103 5.59 21.86 -3.04
C MET A 103 6.08 22.43 -1.70
N LEU A 104 7.07 21.80 -1.09
CA LEU A 104 7.71 22.34 0.09
C LEU A 104 8.61 23.52 -0.28
N PRO A 105 8.78 24.52 0.62
CA PRO A 105 9.77 25.57 0.41
C PRO A 105 11.15 24.95 0.13
N PRO A 106 11.88 25.42 -0.90
CA PRO A 106 13.18 24.83 -1.29
C PRO A 106 14.18 24.83 -0.12
N ALA A 107 14.12 25.84 0.74
CA ALA A 107 14.93 25.94 1.94
C ALA A 107 14.63 24.80 2.94
N THR A 108 13.37 24.39 3.07
CA THR A 108 12.98 23.28 3.95
C THR A 108 13.51 21.96 3.44
N VAL A 109 13.38 21.69 2.14
CA VAL A 109 13.92 20.45 1.53
C VAL A 109 15.44 20.42 1.65
N SER A 110 16.11 21.51 1.33
CA SER A 110 17.56 21.61 1.46
C SER A 110 18.02 21.40 2.89
N THR A 111 17.30 21.96 3.86
CA THR A 111 17.62 21.78 5.29
C THR A 111 17.42 20.33 5.73
N LEU A 112 16.30 19.71 5.34
CA LEU A 112 15.99 18.31 5.68
C LEU A 112 17.02 17.33 5.10
N MET A 113 17.59 17.65 3.94
CA MET A 113 18.62 16.84 3.29
C MET A 113 20.03 17.06 3.85
N GLN A 114 20.21 17.96 4.81
CA GLN A 114 21.51 18.16 5.45
C GLN A 114 21.79 17.07 6.50
N PRO A 115 23.06 16.64 6.65
CA PRO A 115 23.41 15.64 7.66
C PRO A 115 23.06 16.06 9.10
N VAL A 116 23.09 17.36 9.38
CA VAL A 116 22.75 17.92 10.70
C VAL A 116 21.26 17.81 11.00
N ALA A 117 20.40 17.75 9.98
CA ALA A 117 18.96 17.60 10.11
C ALA A 117 18.50 16.12 10.08
N LYS A 118 19.43 15.17 10.10
CA LYS A 118 19.11 13.73 10.08
C LYS A 118 18.06 13.32 11.12
N PRO A 119 18.09 13.77 12.39
CA PRO A 119 17.04 13.40 13.36
C PRO A 119 15.65 13.89 12.94
N MET A 120 15.56 15.10 12.36
CA MET A 120 14.29 15.63 11.84
C MET A 120 13.83 14.86 10.62
N LEU A 121 14.74 14.52 9.70
CA LEU A 121 14.44 13.69 8.53
C LEU A 121 13.91 12.32 8.94
N VAL A 122 14.53 11.67 9.92
CA VAL A 122 14.06 10.40 10.49
C VAL A 122 12.65 10.57 11.05
N LYS A 123 12.39 11.63 11.83
CA LYS A 123 11.06 11.92 12.42
C LYS A 123 10.00 12.11 11.31
N VAL A 124 10.31 12.86 10.26
CA VAL A 124 9.41 13.07 9.12
C VAL A 124 9.14 11.75 8.39
N LEU A 125 10.18 10.97 8.08
CA LEU A 125 10.01 9.72 7.36
C LEU A 125 9.26 8.65 8.18
N THR A 126 9.54 8.53 9.47
CA THR A 126 8.81 7.61 10.37
C THR A 126 7.37 8.07 10.61
N TYR A 127 7.08 9.36 10.45
CA TYR A 127 5.72 9.91 10.48
C TYR A 127 4.89 9.47 9.25
N HIS A 128 5.54 9.17 8.12
CA HIS A 128 4.90 8.60 6.93
C HIS A 128 4.69 7.08 7.00
N VAL A 129 5.15 6.44 8.07
CA VAL A 129 5.05 4.99 8.25
C VAL A 129 4.13 4.68 9.41
N VAL A 130 3.14 3.83 9.16
CA VAL A 130 2.23 3.30 10.18
C VAL A 130 2.52 1.82 10.37
N ALA A 131 2.59 1.36 11.61
CA ALA A 131 2.72 -0.05 11.92
C ALA A 131 1.42 -0.80 11.58
N GLY A 132 1.55 -1.94 10.94
CA GLY A 132 0.42 -2.73 10.47
C GLY A 132 0.11 -2.52 8.98
N ARG A 133 -0.59 -3.48 8.40
CA ARG A 133 -1.05 -3.39 7.01
C ARG A 133 -2.46 -2.78 6.99
N MET A 134 -2.56 -1.58 6.47
CA MET A 134 -3.84 -0.88 6.29
C MET A 134 -4.02 -0.55 4.81
N ASP A 135 -4.80 -1.34 4.11
CA ASP A 135 -5.23 -1.02 2.75
C ASP A 135 -6.34 0.05 2.76
N SER A 136 -6.77 0.51 1.60
CA SER A 136 -7.80 1.54 1.50
C SER A 136 -9.12 1.11 2.15
N THR A 137 -9.45 -0.19 2.12
CA THR A 137 -10.66 -0.73 2.74
C THR A 137 -10.58 -0.65 4.26
N ALA A 138 -9.43 -1.05 4.83
CA ALA A 138 -9.19 -0.93 6.27
C ALA A 138 -9.17 0.54 6.73
N LEU A 139 -8.54 1.43 5.95
CA LEU A 139 -8.55 2.88 6.21
C LEU A 139 -9.97 3.45 6.19
N MET A 140 -10.77 3.12 5.17
CA MET A 140 -12.16 3.57 5.09
C MET A 140 -13.01 3.02 6.23
N SER A 141 -12.80 1.77 6.62
CA SER A 141 -13.50 1.17 7.76
C SER A 141 -13.14 1.86 9.07
N ALA A 142 -11.85 2.15 9.30
CA ALA A 142 -11.39 2.90 10.46
C ALA A 142 -11.95 4.32 10.49
N ILE A 143 -12.01 5.01 9.34
CA ILE A 143 -12.60 6.36 9.22
C ILE A 143 -14.09 6.33 9.57
N ARG A 144 -14.84 5.34 9.06
CA ARG A 144 -16.28 5.20 9.38
C ARG A 144 -16.48 4.90 10.87
N ALA A 145 -15.70 3.98 11.44
CA ALA A 145 -15.75 3.63 12.85
C ALA A 145 -15.40 4.82 13.76
N GLY A 146 -14.50 5.69 13.31
CA GLY A 146 -14.11 6.91 14.01
C GLY A 146 -15.00 8.14 13.75
N GLY A 147 -16.23 7.93 13.24
CA GLY A 147 -17.16 9.04 13.01
C GLY A 147 -16.71 10.02 11.91
N GLY A 148 -16.03 9.52 10.89
CA GLY A 148 -15.56 10.30 9.74
C GLY A 148 -14.06 10.65 9.80
N THR A 149 -13.37 10.30 10.88
CA THR A 149 -11.92 10.50 11.02
C THR A 149 -11.29 9.31 11.72
N ALA A 150 -10.26 8.72 11.14
CA ALA A 150 -9.43 7.72 11.79
C ALA A 150 -8.15 8.37 12.35
N THR A 151 -7.70 7.91 13.50
CA THR A 151 -6.40 8.26 14.06
C THR A 151 -5.47 7.07 13.90
N LEU A 152 -4.40 7.28 13.15
CA LEU A 152 -3.38 6.26 12.85
C LEU A 152 -2.15 6.56 13.70
N MET A 153 -1.64 5.57 14.41
CA MET A 153 -0.39 5.72 15.14
C MET A 153 0.78 5.46 14.20
N THR A 154 1.59 6.47 13.99
CA THR A 154 2.78 6.37 13.15
C THR A 154 3.97 5.79 13.93
N VAL A 155 4.98 5.30 13.21
CA VAL A 155 6.23 4.81 13.81
C VAL A 155 6.99 5.93 14.55
N ALA A 156 6.74 7.19 14.17
CA ALA A 156 7.26 8.36 14.90
C ALA A 156 6.61 8.58 16.29
N GLY A 157 5.58 7.80 16.64
CA GLY A 157 4.81 7.99 17.89
C GLY A 157 3.85 9.18 17.87
N VAL A 158 3.70 9.85 16.73
CA VAL A 158 2.82 11.00 16.54
C VAL A 158 1.57 10.55 15.78
N PRO A 159 0.36 10.89 16.23
CA PRO A 159 -0.87 10.49 15.55
C PRO A 159 -1.02 11.21 14.21
N LEU A 160 -1.41 10.46 13.19
CA LEU A 160 -1.79 10.93 11.87
C LEU A 160 -3.30 10.74 11.70
N LYS A 161 -4.00 11.75 11.26
CA LYS A 161 -5.44 11.67 11.03
C LYS A 161 -5.73 11.33 9.58
N ALA A 162 -6.70 10.44 9.35
CA ALA A 162 -7.20 10.13 8.01
C ALA A 162 -8.71 10.38 7.98
N ARG A 163 -9.19 10.99 6.91
CA ARG A 163 -10.60 11.26 6.67
C ARG A 163 -10.98 11.05 5.22
N MET A 164 -12.26 10.92 4.95
CA MET A 164 -12.76 10.92 3.57
C MET A 164 -13.03 12.36 3.10
N SER A 165 -12.64 12.65 1.86
CA SER A 165 -13.02 13.84 1.13
C SER A 165 -13.59 13.41 -0.22
N GLY A 166 -14.93 13.34 -0.30
CA GLY A 166 -15.59 12.68 -1.42
C GLY A 166 -15.24 11.18 -1.46
N SER A 167 -14.68 10.71 -2.56
CA SER A 167 -14.21 9.33 -2.74
C SER A 167 -12.73 9.11 -2.37
N ASN A 168 -12.01 10.18 -2.02
CA ASN A 168 -10.58 10.11 -1.75
C ASN A 168 -10.30 10.06 -0.25
N ILE A 169 -9.25 9.34 0.12
CA ILE A 169 -8.70 9.37 1.47
C ILE A 169 -7.75 10.56 1.55
N VAL A 170 -7.96 11.41 2.54
CA VAL A 170 -7.12 12.57 2.84
C VAL A 170 -6.50 12.37 4.21
N LEU A 171 -5.20 12.52 4.26
CA LEU A 171 -4.42 12.52 5.50
C LEU A 171 -4.32 13.95 6.01
N VAL A 172 -4.43 14.13 7.31
CA VAL A 172 -4.27 15.44 7.96
C VAL A 172 -3.14 15.30 8.98
N ASP A 173 -2.10 16.05 8.78
CA ASP A 173 -0.93 16.03 9.65
C ASP A 173 -1.14 16.82 10.95
N ALA A 174 -0.14 16.79 11.82
CA ALA A 174 -0.21 17.47 13.13
C ALA A 174 -0.22 19.00 13.03
N GLN A 175 0.17 19.57 11.89
CA GLN A 175 0.13 21.01 11.63
C GLN A 175 -1.12 21.46 10.87
N GLY A 176 -2.02 20.52 10.54
CA GLY A 176 -3.24 20.80 9.78
C GLY A 176 -3.03 20.76 8.26
N GLY A 177 -1.84 20.36 7.80
CA GLY A 177 -1.57 20.10 6.39
C GLY A 177 -2.38 18.90 5.90
N MET A 178 -2.81 18.95 4.66
CA MET A 178 -3.61 17.89 4.04
C MET A 178 -2.85 17.23 2.90
N SER A 179 -2.90 15.92 2.84
CA SER A 179 -2.32 15.13 1.77
C SER A 179 -3.33 14.12 1.25
N THR A 180 -3.55 14.12 -0.06
CA THR A 180 -4.52 13.22 -0.71
C THR A 180 -3.84 11.95 -1.17
N VAL A 181 -4.45 10.81 -0.93
CA VAL A 181 -4.01 9.53 -1.49
C VAL A 181 -4.39 9.48 -2.95
N THR A 182 -3.39 9.53 -3.84
CA THR A 182 -3.57 9.51 -5.31
C THR A 182 -3.60 8.09 -5.86
N THR A 183 -2.78 7.20 -5.31
CA THR A 183 -2.77 5.77 -5.65
C THR A 183 -2.74 4.96 -4.36
N ALA A 184 -3.77 4.17 -4.16
CA ALA A 184 -3.89 3.31 -2.98
C ALA A 184 -3.57 1.85 -3.31
N ASN A 185 -3.36 1.04 -2.27
CA ASN A 185 -3.26 -0.42 -2.38
C ASN A 185 -2.11 -0.92 -3.26
N VAL A 186 -0.97 -0.26 -3.21
CA VAL A 186 0.26 -0.77 -3.83
C VAL A 186 0.87 -1.81 -2.88
N TYR A 187 0.51 -3.07 -3.09
CA TYR A 187 0.92 -4.17 -2.21
C TYR A 187 2.38 -4.54 -2.40
N GLN A 188 3.04 -4.85 -1.28
CA GLN A 188 4.42 -5.27 -1.18
C GLN A 188 4.52 -6.53 -0.31
N SER A 189 5.66 -7.22 -0.36
CA SER A 189 5.87 -8.42 0.47
C SER A 189 5.82 -8.12 1.97
N ASN A 190 6.32 -6.97 2.38
CA ASN A 190 6.38 -6.54 3.78
C ASN A 190 5.42 -5.39 4.14
N GLY A 191 4.45 -5.06 3.27
CA GLY A 191 3.48 -4.00 3.60
C GLY A 191 2.61 -3.54 2.44
N VAL A 192 2.12 -2.31 2.55
CA VAL A 192 1.36 -1.62 1.51
C VAL A 192 1.82 -0.17 1.41
N ILE A 193 1.90 0.33 0.19
CA ILE A 193 2.20 1.74 -0.09
C ILE A 193 0.93 2.45 -0.56
N HIS A 194 0.73 3.65 -0.06
CA HIS A 194 -0.23 4.62 -0.57
C HIS A 194 0.54 5.84 -1.07
N VAL A 195 0.42 6.15 -2.34
CA VAL A 195 1.05 7.33 -2.94
C VAL A 195 0.26 8.57 -2.56
N VAL A 196 0.96 9.61 -2.11
CA VAL A 196 0.35 10.86 -1.65
C VAL A 196 0.92 12.07 -2.37
N ASP A 197 0.10 13.11 -2.49
CA ASP A 197 0.42 14.33 -3.25
C ASP A 197 1.16 15.41 -2.44
N HIS A 198 1.21 15.28 -1.09
CA HIS A 198 1.90 16.22 -0.20
C HIS A 198 2.73 15.49 0.84
N VAL A 199 3.80 16.11 1.30
CA VAL A 199 4.62 15.63 2.41
C VAL A 199 3.94 15.95 3.73
N LEU A 200 3.83 14.94 4.61
CA LEU A 200 3.25 15.09 5.95
C LEU A 200 4.32 15.59 6.92
N ILE A 201 3.98 16.61 7.69
CA ILE A 201 4.92 17.23 8.63
C ILE A 201 4.48 16.89 10.06
N PRO A 202 5.31 16.17 10.84
CA PRO A 202 5.02 15.94 12.24
C PRO A 202 5.05 17.28 13.00
N GLY A 203 4.13 17.46 13.92
CA GLY A 203 4.20 18.58 14.87
C GLY A 203 5.47 18.51 15.73
N ASN A 204 5.83 19.65 16.29
CA ASN A 204 6.96 19.76 17.24
C ASN A 204 6.66 19.02 18.52
#